data_c8060084aa97a11223689cde988d48f2
#
_entry.id   c8060084aa97a11223689cde988d48f2
#
_cell.length_a   1.000
_cell.length_b   1.000
_cell.length_c   1.000
_cell.angle_alpha   90.00
_cell.angle_beta   90.00
_cell.angle_gamma   90.00
#
_symmetry.space_group_name_H-M   'P 1'
#
loop_
_entity.id
_entity.type
_entity.pdbx_description
1 polymer ?
#
loop_
_entity_poly.entity_id
_entity_poly.type
_entity_poly.pdbx_seq_one_letter_code
_entity_poly.pdbx_strand_id
1 'polypeptide(L)'
;MIQIDVLLSEDQIAQEFLDALARHELPEKFFYWFPLSIRAWINLCGDGAYRNYVRSHSVLQEHAADLVSMLPSGPIELISLGAGQGTKDFLIMKQLQNQGKYSNYRPVDASQGLLEIACKSA
;
A
#
# COMPACT_ATOMS: atom_id res chain seq x y z
N MET A 1 15.50 10.67 -1.07
CA MET A 1 15.86 9.62 -2.04
C MET A 1 14.89 8.46 -1.83
N ILE A 2 14.21 8.01 -2.89
CA ILE A 2 13.31 6.84 -2.84
C ILE A 2 14.15 5.62 -3.21
N GLN A 3 14.11 4.58 -2.38
CA GLN A 3 14.72 3.29 -2.65
C GLN A 3 13.64 2.21 -2.53
N ILE A 4 13.54 1.32 -3.51
CA ILE A 4 12.65 0.16 -3.49
C ILE A 4 13.53 -1.08 -3.53
N ASP A 5 13.45 -1.89 -2.48
CA ASP A 5 14.14 -3.17 -2.39
C ASP A 5 13.19 -4.28 -2.86
N VAL A 6 13.55 -4.95 -3.95
CA VAL A 6 12.77 -6.05 -4.53
C VAL A 6 13.32 -7.36 -4.01
N LEU A 7 12.50 -8.13 -3.28
CA LEU A 7 12.92 -9.39 -2.65
C LEU A 7 12.84 -10.61 -3.58
N LEU A 8 12.05 -10.52 -4.65
CA LEU A 8 11.89 -11.59 -5.64
C LEU A 8 12.26 -11.08 -7.02
N SER A 9 13.06 -11.83 -7.76
CA SER A 9 13.38 -11.51 -9.16
C SER A 9 12.19 -11.76 -10.07
N GLU A 10 12.19 -11.13 -11.24
CA GLU A 10 11.16 -11.37 -12.28
C GLU A 10 11.10 -12.85 -12.69
N ASP A 11 12.26 -13.52 -12.80
CA ASP A 11 12.32 -14.94 -13.15
C ASP A 11 11.68 -15.83 -12.08
N GLN A 12 11.90 -15.52 -10.79
CA GLN A 12 11.24 -16.24 -9.68
C GLN A 12 9.73 -16.07 -9.73
N ILE A 13 9.25 -14.86 -9.97
CA ILE A 13 7.82 -14.57 -10.11
C ILE A 13 7.22 -15.27 -11.33
N ALA A 14 7.90 -15.24 -12.47
CA ALA A 14 7.44 -15.91 -13.68
C ALA A 14 7.33 -17.44 -13.47
N GLN A 15 8.33 -18.05 -12.82
CA GLN A 15 8.30 -19.49 -12.51
C GLN A 15 7.15 -19.84 -11.54
N GLU A 16 6.99 -19.06 -10.46
CA GLU A 16 5.88 -19.28 -9.52
C GLU A 16 4.51 -19.12 -10.20
N PHE A 17 4.38 -18.18 -11.14
CA PHE A 17 3.14 -18.01 -11.90
C PHE A 17 2.83 -19.22 -12.80
N LEU A 18 3.84 -19.73 -13.51
CA LEU A 18 3.70 -20.94 -14.33
C LEU A 18 3.30 -22.15 -13.49
N ASP A 19 3.96 -22.32 -12.35
CA ASP A 19 3.66 -23.42 -11.42
C ASP A 19 2.23 -23.31 -10.84
N ALA A 20 1.79 -22.10 -10.55
CA ALA A 20 0.44 -21.81 -10.06
C ALA A 20 -0.61 -22.17 -11.14
N LEU A 21 -0.37 -21.77 -12.39
CA LEU A 21 -1.24 -22.12 -13.52
C LEU A 21 -1.32 -23.64 -13.73
N ALA A 22 -0.18 -24.34 -13.64
CA ALA A 22 -0.13 -25.81 -13.78
C ALA A 22 -0.95 -26.53 -12.71
N ARG A 23 -1.05 -25.94 -11.49
CA ARG A 23 -1.86 -26.48 -10.38
C ARG A 23 -3.32 -25.98 -10.38
N HIS A 24 -3.71 -25.14 -11.34
CA HIS A 24 -5.01 -24.44 -11.34
C HIS A 24 -5.29 -23.63 -10.08
N GLU A 25 -4.25 -23.10 -9.45
CA GLU A 25 -4.29 -22.24 -8.28
C GLU A 25 -3.62 -20.92 -8.62
N LEU A 26 -4.28 -19.79 -8.34
CA LEU A 26 -3.69 -18.47 -8.56
C LEU A 26 -3.52 -17.76 -7.22
N PRO A 27 -2.29 -17.69 -6.66
CA PRO A 27 -2.01 -16.92 -5.47
C PRO A 27 -2.41 -15.46 -5.60
N GLU A 28 -2.90 -14.89 -4.50
CA GLU A 28 -3.47 -13.54 -4.46
C GLU A 28 -2.50 -12.45 -4.96
N LYS A 29 -1.20 -12.60 -4.73
CA LYS A 29 -0.18 -11.65 -5.19
C LYS A 29 -0.23 -11.37 -6.69
N PHE A 30 -0.63 -12.34 -7.52
CA PHE A 30 -0.72 -12.17 -8.97
C PHE A 30 -1.87 -11.27 -9.41
N PHE A 31 -2.88 -11.02 -8.56
CA PHE A 31 -3.94 -10.05 -8.83
C PHE A 31 -3.44 -8.60 -8.79
N TYR A 32 -2.24 -8.36 -8.25
CA TYR A 32 -1.66 -7.02 -8.09
C TYR A 32 -0.30 -6.86 -8.76
N TRP A 33 0.20 -7.90 -9.43
CA TRP A 33 1.56 -7.93 -9.98
C TRP A 33 1.68 -7.29 -11.36
N PHE A 34 0.77 -7.63 -12.25
CA PHE A 34 0.85 -7.20 -13.65
C PHE A 34 0.27 -5.78 -13.84
N PRO A 35 0.75 -5.00 -14.85
CA PRO A 35 0.26 -3.63 -15.09
C PRO A 35 -1.26 -3.53 -15.27
N LEU A 36 -1.88 -4.51 -15.93
CA LEU A 36 -3.33 -4.55 -16.09
C LEU A 36 -4.06 -4.80 -14.77
N SER A 37 -3.54 -5.69 -13.93
CA SER A 37 -4.13 -5.97 -12.63
C SER A 37 -3.95 -4.79 -11.66
N ILE A 38 -2.80 -4.10 -11.71
CA ILE A 38 -2.59 -2.85 -10.96
C ILE A 38 -3.64 -1.81 -11.34
N ARG A 39 -3.86 -1.60 -12.65
CA ARG A 39 -4.90 -0.67 -13.14
C ARG A 39 -6.30 -1.07 -12.67
N ALA A 40 -6.63 -2.36 -12.77
CA ALA A 40 -7.92 -2.88 -12.33
C ALA A 40 -8.13 -2.65 -10.82
N TRP A 41 -7.09 -2.88 -10.01
CA TRP A 41 -7.11 -2.62 -8.57
C TRP A 41 -7.34 -1.13 -8.26
N ILE A 42 -6.59 -0.22 -8.91
CA ILE A 42 -6.74 1.22 -8.72
C ILE A 42 -8.16 1.67 -9.07
N ASN A 43 -8.70 1.18 -10.19
CA ASN A 43 -10.07 1.47 -10.60
C ASN A 43 -11.09 0.96 -9.57
N LEU A 44 -10.91 -0.25 -9.06
CA LEU A 44 -11.76 -0.82 -8.01
C LEU A 44 -11.72 0.02 -6.72
N CYS A 45 -10.54 0.47 -6.30
CA CYS A 45 -10.41 1.34 -5.14
C CYS A 45 -11.09 2.70 -5.32
N GLY A 46 -11.18 3.19 -6.56
CA GLY A 46 -11.90 4.41 -6.92
C GLY A 46 -13.41 4.23 -7.09
N ASP A 47 -13.89 2.98 -7.14
CA ASP A 47 -15.31 2.68 -7.31
C ASP A 47 -16.03 2.71 -5.95
N GLY A 48 -17.04 3.57 -5.83
CA GLY A 48 -17.87 3.67 -4.62
C GLY A 48 -18.61 2.38 -4.26
N ALA A 49 -18.74 1.43 -5.18
CA ALA A 49 -19.34 0.11 -4.92
C ALA A 49 -18.41 -0.78 -4.06
N TYR A 50 -17.09 -0.53 -4.04
CA TYR A 50 -16.16 -1.26 -3.17
C TYR A 50 -16.24 -0.75 -1.73
N ARG A 51 -17.33 -1.08 -1.07
CA ARG A 51 -17.75 -0.54 0.23
C ARG A 51 -16.69 -0.71 1.32
N ASN A 52 -15.96 -1.83 1.36
CA ASN A 52 -14.95 -2.08 2.39
C ASN A 52 -13.80 -1.07 2.30
N TYR A 53 -13.34 -0.77 1.09
CA TYR A 53 -12.30 0.24 0.87
C TYR A 53 -12.80 1.64 1.24
N VAL A 54 -13.97 2.02 0.75
CA VAL A 54 -14.59 3.34 1.03
C VAL A 54 -14.77 3.54 2.53
N ARG A 55 -15.32 2.54 3.25
CA ARG A 55 -15.52 2.62 4.72
C ARG A 55 -14.21 2.74 5.47
N SER A 56 -13.21 1.92 5.15
CA SER A 56 -11.91 1.99 5.83
C SER A 56 -11.20 3.32 5.59
N HIS A 57 -11.32 3.88 4.38
CA HIS A 57 -10.78 5.19 4.06
C HIS A 57 -11.50 6.30 4.85
N SER A 58 -12.84 6.27 4.91
CA SER A 58 -13.62 7.26 5.67
C SER A 58 -13.31 7.24 7.17
N VAL A 59 -13.21 6.05 7.77
CA VAL A 59 -12.85 5.90 9.19
C VAL A 59 -11.47 6.48 9.47
N LEU A 60 -10.48 6.19 8.62
CA LEU A 60 -9.15 6.77 8.79
C LEU A 60 -9.17 8.29 8.58
N GLN A 61 -9.90 8.79 7.61
CA GLN A 61 -10.02 10.24 7.38
C GLN A 61 -10.62 10.97 8.59
N GLU A 62 -11.62 10.36 9.23
CA GLU A 62 -12.28 10.92 10.42
C GLU A 62 -11.40 10.88 11.67
N HIS A 63 -10.68 9.77 11.88
CA HIS A 63 -10.00 9.49 13.14
C HIS A 63 -8.47 9.55 13.10
N ALA A 64 -7.85 9.85 11.95
CA ALA A 64 -6.39 9.88 11.82
C ALA A 64 -5.72 10.87 12.79
N ALA A 65 -6.33 12.03 13.01
CA ALA A 65 -5.78 13.04 13.92
C ALA A 65 -5.78 12.56 15.37
N ASP A 66 -6.89 11.95 15.81
CA ASP A 66 -7.02 11.40 17.16
C ASP A 66 -6.05 10.24 17.37
N LEU A 67 -5.98 9.33 16.41
CA LEU A 67 -5.05 8.20 16.44
C LEU A 67 -3.60 8.66 16.58
N VAL A 68 -3.17 9.64 15.79
CA VAL A 68 -1.81 10.19 15.86
C VAL A 68 -1.58 10.95 17.17
N SER A 69 -2.60 11.60 17.73
CA SER A 69 -2.48 12.29 19.04
C SER A 69 -2.16 11.34 20.19
N MET A 70 -2.63 10.10 20.11
CA MET A 70 -2.40 9.04 21.11
C MET A 70 -0.99 8.44 21.05
N LEU A 71 -0.25 8.68 19.98
CA LEU A 71 1.11 8.17 19.82
C LEU A 71 2.12 8.95 20.67
N PRO A 72 3.23 8.34 21.09
CA PRO A 72 4.28 9.02 21.87
C PRO A 72 4.78 10.30 21.19
N SER A 73 5.35 11.19 21.99
CA SER A 73 6.04 12.37 21.47
C SER A 73 7.36 11.97 20.82
N GLY A 74 7.75 12.69 19.76
CA GLY A 74 8.99 12.46 19.03
C GLY A 74 8.79 11.88 17.63
N PRO A 75 9.88 11.62 16.89
CA PRO A 75 9.82 11.15 15.52
C PRO A 75 9.28 9.72 15.42
N ILE A 76 8.31 9.52 14.53
CA ILE A 76 7.62 8.24 14.31
C ILE A 76 7.85 7.81 12.87
N GLU A 77 8.31 6.56 12.71
CA GLU A 77 8.37 5.89 11.43
C GLU A 77 7.06 5.16 11.15
N LEU A 78 6.48 5.40 9.97
CA LEU A 78 5.29 4.71 9.50
C LEU A 78 5.68 3.52 8.62
N ILE A 79 5.42 2.31 9.11
CA ILE A 79 5.57 1.07 8.34
C ILE A 79 4.16 0.60 7.94
N SER A 80 3.92 0.49 6.63
CA SER A 80 2.62 0.06 6.09
C SER A 80 2.75 -1.30 5.42
N LEU A 81 2.02 -2.29 5.91
CA LEU A 81 1.96 -3.64 5.34
C LEU A 81 0.74 -3.75 4.41
N GLY A 82 0.96 -4.10 3.16
CA GLY A 82 -0.07 -4.06 2.12
C GLY A 82 -0.44 -2.63 1.75
N ALA A 83 0.58 -1.78 1.57
CA ALA A 83 0.41 -0.35 1.36
C ALA A 83 -0.44 0.00 0.13
N GLY A 84 -0.46 -0.85 -0.89
CA GLY A 84 -1.10 -0.56 -2.15
C GLY A 84 -0.54 0.72 -2.78
N GLN A 85 -1.43 1.61 -3.19
CA GLN A 85 -1.06 2.93 -3.72
C GLN A 85 -0.83 4.00 -2.64
N GLY A 86 -0.85 3.65 -1.36
CA GLY A 86 -0.55 4.55 -0.23
C GLY A 86 -1.67 5.49 0.19
N THR A 87 -2.84 5.44 -0.44
CA THR A 87 -3.92 6.43 -0.21
C THR A 87 -4.33 6.56 1.26
N LYS A 88 -4.41 5.45 1.98
CA LYS A 88 -4.75 5.44 3.41
C LYS A 88 -3.57 5.90 4.27
N ASP A 89 -2.36 5.53 3.88
CA ASP A 89 -1.14 5.89 4.60
C ASP A 89 -0.93 7.40 4.60
N PHE A 90 -1.24 8.07 3.50
CA PHE A 90 -1.12 9.54 3.38
C PHE A 90 -2.02 10.29 4.37
N LEU A 91 -3.15 9.72 4.77
CA LEU A 91 -3.99 10.32 5.82
C LEU A 91 -3.24 10.35 7.16
N ILE A 92 -2.57 9.26 7.50
CA ILE A 92 -1.76 9.16 8.73
C ILE A 92 -0.50 10.03 8.63
N MET A 93 0.22 9.94 7.51
CA MET A 93 1.44 10.75 7.29
C MET A 93 1.16 12.24 7.41
N LYS A 94 0.06 12.72 6.84
CA LYS A 94 -0.36 14.12 6.95
C LYS A 94 -0.57 14.53 8.41
N GLN A 95 -1.17 13.68 9.23
CA GLN A 95 -1.37 13.98 10.66
C GLN A 95 -0.07 13.89 11.45
N LEU A 96 0.81 12.95 11.14
CA LEU A 96 2.15 12.89 11.72
C LEU A 96 2.94 14.17 11.40
N GLN A 97 2.89 14.65 10.17
CA GLN A 97 3.53 15.91 9.75
C GLN A 97 2.94 17.11 10.50
N ASN A 98 1.60 17.21 10.54
CA ASN A 98 0.90 18.31 11.21
C ASN A 98 1.23 18.40 12.72
N GLN A 99 1.49 17.27 13.36
CA GLN A 99 1.84 17.18 14.78
C GLN A 99 3.36 17.15 15.03
N GLY A 100 4.19 17.32 14.00
CA GLY A 100 5.65 17.31 14.12
C GLY A 100 6.25 15.97 14.52
N LYS A 101 5.52 14.88 14.28
CA LYS A 101 5.91 13.50 14.65
C LYS A 101 6.44 12.68 13.48
N TYR A 102 6.33 13.15 12.24
CA TYR A 102 6.74 12.40 11.07
C TYR A 102 8.27 12.27 10.98
N SER A 103 8.74 11.07 10.70
CA SER A 103 10.15 10.78 10.50
C SER A 103 10.40 10.10 9.15
N ASN A 104 9.78 8.95 8.92
CA ASN A 104 10.04 8.15 7.72
C ASN A 104 8.81 7.32 7.33
N TYR A 105 8.71 6.95 6.05
CA TYR A 105 7.67 6.08 5.51
C TYR A 105 8.27 4.87 4.84
N ARG A 106 7.86 3.68 5.25
CA ARG A 106 8.27 2.39 4.69
C ARG A 106 7.06 1.57 4.24
N PRO A 107 6.60 1.74 3.03
CA PRO A 107 5.54 0.88 2.49
C PRO A 107 6.12 -0.50 2.13
N VAL A 108 5.34 -1.54 2.41
CA VAL A 108 5.60 -2.93 2.03
C VAL A 108 4.40 -3.44 1.29
N ASP A 109 4.60 -3.99 0.10
CA ASP A 109 3.51 -4.54 -0.71
C ASP A 109 4.04 -5.67 -1.61
N ALA A 110 3.16 -6.59 -2.02
CA ALA A 110 3.49 -7.62 -2.99
C ALA A 110 3.66 -7.04 -4.42
N SER A 111 3.11 -5.86 -4.68
CA SER A 111 3.14 -5.20 -5.98
C SER A 111 4.16 -4.08 -6.03
N GLN A 112 5.27 -4.28 -6.74
CA GLN A 112 6.25 -3.23 -6.99
C GLN A 112 5.61 -2.01 -7.65
N GLY A 113 4.72 -2.19 -8.62
CA GLY A 113 4.08 -1.07 -9.31
C GLY A 113 3.18 -0.23 -8.41
N LEU A 114 2.50 -0.82 -7.42
CA LEU A 114 1.75 -0.08 -6.42
C LEU A 114 2.68 0.66 -5.46
N LEU A 115 3.80 0.04 -5.03
CA LEU A 115 4.81 0.71 -4.21
C LEU A 115 5.42 1.93 -4.91
N GLU A 116 5.70 1.82 -6.21
CA GLU A 116 6.19 2.97 -6.99
C GLU A 116 5.21 4.13 -6.99
N ILE A 117 3.91 3.84 -7.09
CA ILE A 117 2.86 4.87 -7.01
C ILE A 117 2.83 5.49 -5.61
N ALA A 118 2.82 4.66 -4.56
CA ALA A 118 2.84 5.14 -3.18
C ALA A 118 4.05 6.04 -2.90
N CYS A 119 5.25 5.61 -3.28
CA CYS A 119 6.47 6.36 -3.07
C CYS A 119 6.55 7.68 -3.86
N LYS A 120 5.95 7.74 -5.06
CA LYS A 120 5.90 8.98 -5.86
C LYS A 120 4.90 10.00 -5.33
N SER A 121 3.92 9.54 -4.57
CA SER A 121 2.83 10.38 -4.03
C SER A 121 3.11 10.85 -2.59
N ALA A 122 4.08 10.24 -1.90
CA ALA A 122 4.52 10.60 -0.56
C ALA A 122 5.47 11.79 -0.56
#